data_da4a19f8597ac3c90f469adc495887b3
#
_entry.id   da4a19f8597ac3c90f469adc495887b3
#
_cell.length_a   1.000
_cell.length_b   1.000
_cell.length_c   1.000
_cell.angle_alpha   90.00
_cell.angle_beta   90.00
_cell.angle_gamma   90.00
#
_symmetry.space_group_name_H-M   'P 1'
#
loop_
_entity.id
_entity.type
_entity.pdbx_description
1 polymer ?
#
loop_
_entity_poly.entity_id
_entity_poly.type
_entity_poly.pdbx_seq_one_letter_code
_entity_poly.pdbx_strand_id
1 'polypeptide(L)'
;MTTWYNNGRTAKSNNPLYRTGKRMIVVHSVVNVDASKLTNGDVFVLAEGLTPAHRVHRIFSPNATPALTSATDNDIGIYRKNMDGTLTVVDKDIIVDGATLASALTTRDLLSLNSNLDRSKNIGDLLSIACDSGYGELVLALTMNTKSTADGVLDLDVVIECPTTD
;
A
#
# COMPACT_ATOMS: atom_id res chain seq x y z
N MET A 1 -16.09 8.25 -3.01
CA MET A 1 -14.85 7.45 -2.85
C MET A 1 -15.18 6.01 -3.24
N THR A 2 -14.58 5.52 -4.30
CA THR A 2 -14.72 4.13 -4.73
C THR A 2 -13.50 3.35 -4.25
N THR A 3 -13.69 2.15 -3.73
CA THR A 3 -12.60 1.28 -3.31
C THR A 3 -12.32 0.24 -4.39
N TRP A 4 -11.09 0.19 -4.85
CA TRP A 4 -10.63 -0.77 -5.85
C TRP A 4 -9.85 -1.87 -5.17
N TYR A 5 -10.28 -3.10 -5.36
CA TYR A 5 -9.57 -4.28 -4.87
C TYR A 5 -8.72 -4.88 -5.97
N ASN A 6 -7.57 -5.40 -5.55
CA ASN A 6 -6.72 -6.20 -6.43
C ASN A 6 -7.56 -7.33 -7.07
N ASN A 7 -7.54 -7.45 -8.39
CA ASN A 7 -8.30 -8.47 -9.15
C ASN A 7 -7.81 -9.91 -8.89
N GLY A 8 -7.70 -10.28 -7.62
CA GLY A 8 -7.65 -11.68 -7.17
C GLY A 8 -6.32 -12.39 -7.33
N ARG A 9 -5.21 -11.69 -7.48
CA ARG A 9 -3.90 -12.34 -7.43
C ARG A 9 -3.00 -11.73 -6.36
N THR A 10 -3.30 -12.03 -5.13
CA THR A 10 -2.27 -12.06 -4.09
C THR A 10 -1.39 -13.27 -4.39
N ALA A 11 -0.37 -13.10 -5.20
CA ALA A 11 0.69 -14.09 -5.27
C ALA A 11 1.41 -14.06 -3.93
N LYS A 12 0.97 -14.87 -2.98
CA LYS A 12 1.74 -15.15 -1.77
C LYS A 12 3.03 -15.81 -2.24
N SER A 13 4.10 -15.04 -2.33
CA SER A 13 5.42 -15.63 -2.43
C SER A 13 5.64 -16.44 -1.16
N ASN A 14 5.59 -17.77 -1.28
CA ASN A 14 5.83 -18.69 -0.17
C ASN A 14 7.31 -18.83 0.18
N ASN A 15 8.14 -17.87 -0.17
CA ASN A 15 9.56 -17.91 0.17
C ASN A 15 9.88 -16.91 1.29
N PRO A 16 9.70 -17.30 2.56
CA PRO A 16 10.02 -16.45 3.68
C PRO A 16 11.54 -16.30 3.79
N LEU A 17 12.03 -15.12 3.57
CA LEU A 17 13.42 -14.79 3.90
C LEU A 17 13.52 -14.69 5.42
N TYR A 18 13.91 -15.80 6.06
CA TYR A 18 14.22 -15.80 7.48
C TYR A 18 15.56 -15.10 7.71
N ARG A 19 15.52 -13.89 8.22
CA ARG A 19 16.66 -13.27 8.90
C ARG A 19 16.24 -12.89 10.31
N THR A 20 16.87 -13.49 11.30
CA THR A 20 16.76 -13.11 12.72
C THR A 20 15.33 -13.14 13.29
N GLY A 21 14.60 -14.24 13.09
CA GLY A 21 13.27 -14.42 13.69
C GLY A 21 12.13 -13.61 13.08
N LYS A 22 12.41 -12.66 12.16
CA LYS A 22 11.39 -11.85 11.50
C LYS A 22 11.04 -12.42 10.14
N ARG A 23 9.75 -12.53 9.84
CA ARG A 23 9.24 -13.01 8.56
C ARG A 23 8.97 -11.83 7.63
N MET A 24 9.59 -11.86 6.43
CA MET A 24 9.26 -10.93 5.36
C MET A 24 8.26 -11.57 4.41
N ILE A 25 7.22 -10.85 4.05
CA ILE A 25 6.22 -11.25 3.05
C ILE A 25 6.26 -10.22 1.92
N VAL A 26 6.20 -10.70 0.69
CA VAL A 26 5.98 -9.85 -0.48
C VAL A 26 4.53 -10.03 -0.93
N VAL A 27 3.79 -8.94 -0.97
CA VAL A 27 2.44 -8.88 -1.52
C VAL A 27 2.53 -8.22 -2.89
N HIS A 28 2.20 -8.98 -3.92
CA HIS A 28 2.13 -8.46 -5.29
C HIS A 28 0.72 -7.94 -5.57
N SER A 29 0.60 -6.66 -5.86
CA SER A 29 -0.67 -5.98 -6.12
C SER A 29 -0.70 -5.46 -7.56
N VAL A 30 -1.62 -6.01 -8.35
CA VAL A 30 -1.86 -5.59 -9.74
C VAL A 30 -3.30 -5.11 -9.87
N VAL A 31 -3.47 -3.87 -10.27
CA VAL A 31 -4.79 -3.26 -10.50
C VAL A 31 -4.86 -2.70 -11.92
N ASN A 32 -5.84 -3.17 -12.70
CA ASN A 32 -6.16 -2.55 -13.97
C ASN A 32 -6.98 -1.27 -13.72
N VAL A 33 -6.45 -0.17 -14.19
CA VAL A 33 -7.03 1.17 -14.05
C VAL A 33 -7.81 1.50 -15.31
N ASP A 34 -9.13 1.68 -15.16
CA ASP A 34 -10.05 2.16 -16.20
C ASP A 34 -10.32 3.64 -15.92
N ALA A 35 -9.71 4.52 -16.70
CA ALA A 35 -9.78 5.97 -16.49
C ALA A 35 -11.21 6.52 -16.56
N SER A 36 -12.11 5.84 -17.31
CA SER A 36 -13.52 6.24 -17.46
C SER A 36 -14.32 6.08 -16.16
N LYS A 37 -13.86 5.18 -15.27
CA LYS A 37 -14.50 4.86 -13.99
C LYS A 37 -13.83 5.51 -12.78
N LEU A 38 -12.65 6.11 -13.00
CA LEU A 38 -11.91 6.74 -11.93
C LEU A 38 -12.50 8.07 -11.50
N THR A 39 -12.45 8.30 -10.19
CA THR A 39 -12.71 9.61 -9.57
C THR A 39 -11.53 10.00 -8.67
N ASN A 40 -11.35 11.30 -8.47
CA ASN A 40 -10.38 11.76 -7.49
C ASN A 40 -10.76 11.24 -6.09
N GLY A 41 -9.79 10.74 -5.36
CA GLY A 41 -9.97 10.12 -4.05
C GLY A 41 -10.33 8.64 -4.09
N ASP A 42 -10.27 7.98 -5.24
CA ASP A 42 -10.42 6.52 -5.32
C ASP A 42 -9.25 5.82 -4.63
N VAL A 43 -9.56 4.71 -3.97
CA VAL A 43 -8.64 3.96 -3.13
C VAL A 43 -8.35 2.60 -3.72
N PHE A 44 -7.06 2.29 -3.88
CA PHE A 44 -6.54 1.02 -4.40
C PHE A 44 -5.90 0.22 -3.28
N VAL A 45 -6.45 -0.93 -2.95
CA VAL A 45 -5.92 -1.81 -1.91
C VAL A 45 -4.62 -2.46 -2.38
N LEU A 46 -3.53 -2.25 -1.64
CA LEU A 46 -2.21 -2.83 -1.91
C LEU A 46 -1.94 -4.07 -1.07
N ALA A 47 -2.30 -4.05 0.22
CA ALA A 47 -2.14 -5.19 1.11
C ALA A 47 -3.22 -5.17 2.20
N GLU A 48 -3.77 -6.34 2.50
CA GLU A 48 -4.79 -6.57 3.53
C GLU A 48 -4.24 -7.46 4.66
N GLY A 49 -4.99 -7.58 5.75
CA GLY A 49 -4.65 -8.45 6.88
C GLY A 49 -3.50 -7.92 7.72
N LEU A 50 -3.28 -6.62 7.69
CA LEU A 50 -2.24 -5.99 8.49
C LEU A 50 -2.71 -5.77 9.93
N THR A 51 -1.75 -5.76 10.85
CA THR A 51 -1.94 -5.40 12.25
C THR A 51 -0.97 -4.27 12.61
N PRO A 52 -1.16 -3.58 13.75
CA PRO A 52 -0.22 -2.55 14.19
C PRO A 52 1.23 -3.04 14.34
N ALA A 53 1.43 -4.33 14.58
CA ALA A 53 2.76 -4.92 14.74
C ALA A 53 3.54 -5.14 13.42
N HIS A 54 2.86 -5.06 12.27
CA HIS A 54 3.50 -5.16 10.97
C HIS A 54 4.29 -3.88 10.64
N ARG A 55 5.33 -4.03 9.82
CA ARG A 55 6.12 -2.92 9.31
C ARG A 55 6.17 -2.95 7.79
N VAL A 56 5.89 -1.84 7.14
CA VAL A 56 6.10 -1.67 5.71
C VAL A 56 7.58 -1.41 5.47
N HIS A 57 8.25 -2.35 4.82
CA HIS A 57 9.69 -2.30 4.60
C HIS A 57 10.06 -1.65 3.26
N ARG A 58 9.27 -1.92 2.22
CA ARG A 58 9.50 -1.40 0.88
C ARG A 58 8.22 -1.46 0.04
N ILE A 59 8.05 -0.50 -0.87
CA ILE A 59 7.03 -0.52 -1.92
C ILE A 59 7.71 -0.15 -3.23
N PHE A 60 7.62 -1.01 -4.25
CA PHE A 60 8.27 -0.77 -5.53
C PHE A 60 7.51 -1.43 -6.68
N SER A 61 7.70 -0.94 -7.89
CA SER A 61 7.20 -1.61 -9.09
C SER A 61 8.21 -2.67 -9.54
N PRO A 62 7.80 -3.95 -9.67
CA PRO A 62 8.69 -5.02 -10.13
C PRO A 62 8.99 -4.90 -11.62
N ASN A 63 8.09 -4.30 -12.38
CA ASN A 63 8.19 -4.08 -13.82
C ASN A 63 8.14 -2.59 -14.13
N ALA A 64 8.65 -2.18 -15.29
CA ALA A 64 8.42 -0.83 -15.79
C ALA A 64 6.91 -0.68 -16.07
N THR A 65 6.17 -0.21 -15.07
CA THR A 65 4.73 0.02 -15.21
C THR A 65 4.51 1.20 -16.13
N PRO A 66 3.57 1.11 -17.09
CA PRO A 66 3.17 2.29 -17.86
C PRO A 66 2.70 3.37 -16.89
N ALA A 67 3.12 4.60 -17.17
CA ALA A 67 2.70 5.75 -16.40
C ALA A 67 1.17 5.85 -16.37
N LEU A 68 0.62 6.14 -15.21
CA LEU A 68 -0.77 6.53 -15.05
C LEU A 68 -0.90 8.01 -15.38
N THR A 69 -1.23 8.32 -16.63
CA THR A 69 -1.24 9.69 -17.16
C THR A 69 -1.98 10.67 -16.24
N SER A 70 -1.34 11.76 -15.89
CA SER A 70 -1.86 12.81 -15.00
C SER A 70 -2.00 12.45 -13.51
N ALA A 71 -1.70 11.23 -13.09
CA ALA A 71 -1.74 10.83 -11.69
C ALA A 71 -0.51 11.38 -10.93
N THR A 72 -0.53 12.67 -10.59
CA THR A 72 0.63 13.41 -10.07
C THR A 72 0.64 13.57 -8.55
N ASP A 73 -0.47 13.30 -7.89
CA ASP A 73 -0.64 13.48 -6.45
C ASP A 73 -1.37 12.25 -5.89
N ASN A 74 -0.62 11.34 -5.27
CA ASN A 74 -1.15 10.09 -4.74
C ASN A 74 -0.51 9.78 -3.41
N ASP A 75 -1.31 9.33 -2.46
CA ASP A 75 -0.88 9.01 -1.11
C ASP A 75 -0.92 7.50 -0.89
N ILE A 76 -0.02 6.99 -0.06
CA ILE A 76 -0.09 5.62 0.43
C ILE A 76 -0.15 5.66 1.94
N GLY A 77 -1.20 5.07 2.49
CA GLY A 77 -1.44 5.10 3.92
C GLY A 77 -2.22 3.91 4.43
N ILE A 78 -2.68 4.06 5.66
CA ILE A 78 -3.35 3.00 6.41
C ILE A 78 -4.83 3.30 6.54
N TYR A 79 -5.60 2.27 6.25
CA TYR A 79 -7.04 2.22 6.36
C TYR A 79 -7.44 1.09 7.31
N ARG A 80 -8.63 1.17 7.88
CA ARG A 80 -9.26 0.09 8.63
C ARG A 80 -10.37 -0.53 7.78
N LYS A 81 -10.38 -1.84 7.67
CA LYS A 81 -11.45 -2.58 7.02
C LYS A 81 -12.59 -2.80 8.02
N ASN A 82 -13.76 -2.35 7.66
CA ASN A 82 -14.96 -2.53 8.43
C ASN A 82 -15.59 -3.92 8.17
N MET A 83 -16.50 -4.36 9.03
CA MET A 83 -17.19 -5.65 8.89
C MET A 83 -18.03 -5.76 7.61
N ASP A 84 -18.50 -4.64 7.08
CA ASP A 84 -19.23 -4.55 5.80
C ASP A 84 -18.32 -4.52 4.56
N GLY A 85 -16.99 -4.61 4.77
CA GLY A 85 -15.99 -4.54 3.71
C GLY A 85 -15.61 -3.12 3.26
N THR A 86 -16.25 -2.09 3.81
CA THR A 86 -15.87 -0.70 3.52
C THR A 86 -14.56 -0.32 4.22
N LEU A 87 -13.87 0.68 3.69
CA LEU A 87 -12.63 1.19 4.28
C LEU A 87 -12.88 2.54 4.98
N THR A 88 -12.36 2.65 6.19
CA THR A 88 -12.27 3.91 6.94
C THR A 88 -10.83 4.37 6.95
N VAL A 89 -10.60 5.62 6.58
CA VAL A 89 -9.27 6.24 6.64
C VAL A 89 -8.78 6.25 8.08
N VAL A 90 -7.58 5.74 8.33
CA VAL A 90 -6.86 5.95 9.59
C VAL A 90 -5.87 7.09 9.38
N ASP A 91 -4.98 6.94 8.39
CA ASP A 91 -4.05 7.98 7.98
C ASP A 91 -3.64 7.67 6.52
N LYS A 92 -4.07 8.49 5.55
CA LYS A 92 -3.96 8.17 4.13
C LYS A 92 -2.58 8.44 3.53
N ASP A 93 -1.75 9.24 4.20
CA ASP A 93 -0.45 9.74 3.70
C ASP A 93 0.75 9.36 4.60
N ILE A 94 0.49 8.63 5.70
CA ILE A 94 1.52 8.27 6.69
C ILE A 94 2.73 7.53 6.10
N ILE A 95 2.54 6.77 5.02
CA ILE A 95 3.62 5.98 4.38
C ILE A 95 4.24 6.76 3.22
N VAL A 96 3.44 7.32 2.34
CA VAL A 96 3.89 8.16 1.22
C VAL A 96 2.89 9.28 1.01
N ASP A 97 3.40 10.50 0.91
CA ASP A 97 2.63 11.72 0.66
C ASP A 97 3.04 12.28 -0.71
N GLY A 98 2.05 12.52 -1.58
CA GLY A 98 2.22 13.19 -2.86
C GLY A 98 3.03 12.42 -3.92
N ALA A 99 2.93 11.08 -3.98
CA ALA A 99 3.63 10.30 -5.01
C ALA A 99 3.11 10.60 -6.40
N THR A 100 4.03 10.81 -7.38
CA THR A 100 3.66 10.87 -8.79
C THR A 100 3.74 9.50 -9.43
N LEU A 101 2.64 9.07 -10.06
CA LEU A 101 2.53 7.87 -10.89
C LEU A 101 2.47 8.24 -12.39
N ALA A 102 2.58 9.54 -12.72
CA ALA A 102 2.51 10.03 -14.10
C ALA A 102 3.75 9.70 -14.94
N SER A 103 4.82 9.25 -14.32
CA SER A 103 6.03 8.73 -14.98
C SER A 103 6.22 7.25 -14.64
N ALA A 104 6.83 6.51 -15.56
CA ALA A 104 7.09 5.08 -15.36
C ALA A 104 7.86 4.85 -14.05
N LEU A 105 7.33 3.98 -13.21
CA LEU A 105 7.97 3.54 -11.98
C LEU A 105 8.97 2.45 -12.34
N THR A 106 10.22 2.81 -12.56
CA THR A 106 11.28 1.84 -12.76
C THR A 106 11.97 1.56 -11.43
N THR A 107 11.73 0.39 -10.82
CA THR A 107 12.45 -0.14 -9.64
C THR A 107 12.60 0.81 -8.43
N ARG A 108 11.95 1.97 -8.46
CA ARG A 108 12.06 2.98 -7.41
C ARG A 108 11.30 2.53 -6.16
N ASP A 109 11.95 2.60 -5.01
CA ASP A 109 11.30 2.43 -3.73
C ASP A 109 10.46 3.68 -3.40
N LEU A 110 9.13 3.55 -3.42
CA LEU A 110 8.21 4.65 -3.15
C LEU A 110 8.34 5.23 -1.74
N LEU A 111 8.80 4.42 -0.77
CA LEU A 111 9.06 4.93 0.59
C LEU A 111 10.14 6.01 0.61
N SER A 112 10.99 6.07 -0.42
CA SER A 112 12.02 7.11 -0.53
C SER A 112 11.43 8.50 -0.79
N LEU A 113 10.15 8.58 -1.17
CA LEU A 113 9.47 9.86 -1.41
C LEU A 113 9.05 10.56 -0.11
N ASN A 114 8.86 9.79 0.97
CA ASN A 114 8.56 10.35 2.28
C ASN A 114 9.85 10.43 3.12
N SER A 115 10.48 11.59 3.14
CA SER A 115 11.71 11.84 3.90
C SER A 115 11.49 11.80 5.42
N ASN A 116 10.26 11.94 5.88
CA ASN A 116 9.90 11.97 7.30
C ASN A 116 9.49 10.58 7.82
N LEU A 117 9.34 9.59 6.94
CA LEU A 117 8.98 8.25 7.34
C LEU A 117 10.12 7.58 8.13
N ASP A 118 9.87 7.28 9.39
CA ASP A 118 10.77 6.43 10.18
C ASP A 118 10.55 4.95 9.82
N ARG A 119 11.38 4.45 8.92
CA ARG A 119 11.32 3.08 8.41
C ARG A 119 11.64 2.00 9.46
N SER A 120 12.11 2.39 10.64
CA SER A 120 12.35 1.45 11.74
C SER A 120 11.09 1.10 12.51
N LYS A 121 10.05 1.94 12.40
CA LYS A 121 8.80 1.81 13.13
C LYS A 121 7.82 0.84 12.47
N ASN A 122 7.05 0.12 13.29
CA ASN A 122 5.87 -0.62 12.85
C ASN A 122 4.69 0.34 12.62
N ILE A 123 3.60 -0.18 12.07
CA ILE A 123 2.40 0.61 11.77
C ILE A 123 1.81 1.21 13.06
N GLY A 124 1.80 0.44 14.17
CA GLY A 124 1.29 0.92 15.45
C GLY A 124 2.07 2.10 16.00
N ASP A 125 3.42 2.05 15.92
CA ASP A 125 4.28 3.13 16.36
C ASP A 125 4.12 4.39 15.49
N LEU A 126 3.93 4.22 14.17
CA LEU A 126 3.67 5.33 13.26
C LEU A 126 2.35 6.02 13.58
N LEU A 127 1.31 5.25 13.85
CA LEU A 127 -0.05 5.75 14.10
C LEU A 127 -0.32 6.04 15.58
N SER A 128 0.64 5.77 16.48
CA SER A 128 0.44 5.84 17.94
C SER A 128 -0.69 4.92 18.44
N ILE A 129 -0.79 3.73 17.86
CA ILE A 129 -1.78 2.70 18.18
C ILE A 129 -1.09 1.53 18.88
N ALA A 130 -1.64 1.05 20.01
CA ALA A 130 -1.10 -0.12 20.67
C ALA A 130 -1.22 -1.39 19.80
N CYS A 131 -0.17 -2.23 19.79
CA CYS A 131 -0.13 -3.43 18.96
C CYS A 131 -1.14 -4.51 19.37
N ASP A 132 -1.61 -4.47 20.60
CA ASP A 132 -2.62 -5.36 21.19
C ASP A 132 -4.04 -4.79 21.12
N SER A 133 -4.20 -3.58 20.61
CA SER A 133 -5.51 -2.98 20.47
C SER A 133 -6.35 -3.77 19.47
N GLY A 134 -7.59 -4.11 19.83
CA GLY A 134 -8.56 -4.74 18.93
C GLY A 134 -8.98 -3.83 17.77
N TYR A 135 -8.01 -3.23 17.12
CA TYR A 135 -8.19 -2.19 16.08
C TYR A 135 -8.83 -2.72 14.79
N GLY A 136 -9.01 -4.04 14.70
CA GLY A 136 -9.50 -4.70 13.51
C GLY A 136 -8.43 -4.90 12.46
N GLU A 137 -8.85 -5.26 11.27
CA GLU A 137 -7.95 -5.48 10.13
C GLU A 137 -7.51 -4.14 9.54
N LEU A 138 -6.20 -3.92 9.49
CA LEU A 138 -5.62 -2.78 8.81
C LEU A 138 -5.30 -3.13 7.35
N VAL A 139 -5.39 -2.13 6.51
CA VAL A 139 -5.18 -2.22 5.07
C VAL A 139 -4.20 -1.14 4.64
N LEU A 140 -3.18 -1.51 3.88
CA LEU A 140 -2.35 -0.57 3.16
C LEU A 140 -3.00 -0.27 1.82
N ALA A 141 -3.23 1.00 1.53
CA ALA A 141 -3.88 1.39 0.29
C ALA A 141 -3.28 2.67 -0.30
N LEU A 142 -3.38 2.78 -1.62
CA LEU A 142 -3.04 3.98 -2.37
C LEU A 142 -4.31 4.79 -2.62
N THR A 143 -4.28 6.07 -2.29
CA THR A 143 -5.33 7.04 -2.60
C THR A 143 -4.91 7.85 -3.80
N MET A 144 -5.68 7.81 -4.85
CA MET A 144 -5.44 8.59 -6.06
C MET A 144 -6.09 9.97 -5.92
N ASN A 145 -5.38 10.95 -5.34
CA ASN A 145 -5.91 12.31 -5.19
C ASN A 145 -6.11 12.98 -6.55
N THR A 146 -5.20 12.73 -7.49
CA THR A 146 -5.34 13.16 -8.89
C THR A 146 -5.47 11.94 -9.78
N LYS A 147 -6.66 11.74 -10.37
CA LYS A 147 -6.97 10.57 -11.19
C LYS A 147 -6.14 10.48 -12.46
N SER A 148 -5.89 9.27 -12.94
CA SER A 148 -5.37 9.06 -14.28
C SER A 148 -6.40 9.45 -15.35
N THR A 149 -5.93 10.06 -16.42
CA THR A 149 -6.74 10.42 -17.60
C THR A 149 -6.67 9.38 -18.71
N ALA A 150 -5.85 8.33 -18.54
CA ALA A 150 -5.74 7.22 -19.46
C ALA A 150 -5.76 5.88 -18.71
N ASP A 151 -6.21 4.83 -19.38
CA ASP A 151 -6.14 3.47 -18.87
C ASP A 151 -4.71 3.04 -18.61
N GLY A 152 -4.50 2.18 -17.62
CA GLY A 152 -3.18 1.72 -17.25
C GLY A 152 -3.22 0.54 -16.28
N VAL A 153 -2.05 0.18 -15.81
CA VAL A 153 -1.88 -0.88 -14.81
C VAL A 153 -1.05 -0.33 -13.65
N LEU A 154 -1.57 -0.47 -12.45
CA LEU A 154 -0.81 -0.26 -11.23
C LEU A 154 -0.26 -1.62 -10.79
N ASP A 155 1.06 -1.78 -10.87
CA ASP A 155 1.77 -3.02 -10.54
C ASP A 155 2.81 -2.71 -9.47
N LEU A 156 2.52 -3.10 -8.22
CA LEU A 156 3.34 -2.79 -7.05
C LEU A 156 3.59 -4.05 -6.21
N ASP A 157 4.84 -4.21 -5.80
CA ASP A 157 5.24 -5.13 -4.75
C ASP A 157 5.37 -4.39 -3.43
N VAL A 158 4.69 -4.91 -2.41
CA VAL A 158 4.78 -4.43 -1.03
C VAL A 158 5.52 -5.46 -0.19
N VAL A 159 6.66 -5.07 0.36
CA VAL A 159 7.42 -5.91 1.28
C VAL A 159 7.04 -5.54 2.70
N ILE A 160 6.51 -6.52 3.43
CA ILE A 160 6.02 -6.36 4.80
C ILE A 160 6.81 -7.26 5.73
N GLU A 161 7.29 -6.70 6.81
CA GLU A 161 7.86 -7.44 7.92
C GLU A 161 6.75 -7.79 8.90
N CYS A 162 6.59 -9.10 9.13
CA CYS A 162 5.64 -9.61 10.12
C CYS A 162 6.33 -9.75 11.48
N PRO A 163 5.61 -9.47 12.58
CA PRO A 163 6.13 -9.75 13.90
C PRO A 163 6.39 -11.26 14.05
N THR A 164 7.41 -11.61 14.81
CA THR A 164 7.57 -12.98 15.29
C THR A 164 6.49 -13.22 16.33
N THR A 165 5.69 -14.25 16.14
CA THR A 165 4.93 -14.85 17.24
C THR A 165 5.93 -15.69 18.03
N ASP A 166 6.33 -15.20 19.19
CA ASP A 166 7.03 -16.03 20.20
C ASP A 166 6.10 -17.13 20.68
#